data_eab1acd1e5d7e4433d7b000d1917af23
#
_entry.id   eab1acd1e5d7e4433d7b000d1917af23
#
_cell.length_a   1.000
_cell.length_b   1.000
_cell.length_c   1.000
_cell.angle_alpha   90.00
_cell.angle_beta   90.00
_cell.angle_gamma   90.00
#
_symmetry.space_group_name_H-M   'P 1'
#
loop_
_entity.id
_entity.type
_entity.pdbx_description
1 polymer ?
#
loop_
_entity_poly.entity_id
_entity_poly.type
_entity_poly.pdbx_seq_one_letter_code
_entity_poly.pdbx_strand_id
1 'polypeptide(L)'
;GRYTKEMKKVVLHDEHGPVNVYLLPFADYAVVREAHQDETIKSLDEAMRVTLESNPINKEERNVLLTHAFVVGGEDPQESDSEKKLVVGGKESVSATHFEPFDYVALGHLHRTQKVGSDKIRYSGSLLKYSFSEENYQKSVTKIDLSGTGELTCELLPLTPRRDLRTLTGQLDDLLNQPGSEDCHLNG
;
A
#
# COMPACT_ATOMS: atom_id res chain seq x y z
N GLY A 1 14.08 2.64 4.52
CA GLY A 1 14.70 3.58 5.47
C GLY A 1 14.80 2.94 6.84
N ARG A 2 15.59 3.54 7.72
CA ARG A 2 15.66 3.09 9.12
C ARG A 2 14.50 3.73 9.89
N TYR A 3 13.84 2.96 10.78
CA TYR A 3 12.83 3.49 11.68
C TYR A 3 13.43 4.56 12.62
N THR A 4 12.70 5.63 12.82
CA THR A 4 12.97 6.67 13.82
C THR A 4 11.65 6.96 14.53
N LYS A 5 11.71 7.37 15.83
CA LYS A 5 10.51 7.73 16.59
C LYS A 5 9.72 8.86 15.95
N GLU A 6 10.43 9.82 15.36
CA GLU A 6 9.83 10.93 14.62
C GLU A 6 9.61 10.53 13.17
N MET A 7 8.38 10.68 12.69
CA MET A 7 8.08 10.50 11.28
C MET A 7 8.71 11.62 10.46
N LYS A 8 9.34 11.25 9.35
CA LYS A 8 9.82 12.24 8.40
C LYS A 8 8.61 12.94 7.76
N LYS A 9 8.62 14.27 7.78
CA LYS A 9 7.59 15.09 7.15
C LYS A 9 8.18 15.93 6.02
N VAL A 10 7.49 15.97 4.89
CA VAL A 10 7.74 16.88 3.78
C VAL A 10 6.52 17.79 3.66
N VAL A 11 6.72 19.10 3.65
CA VAL A 11 5.64 20.06 3.47
C VAL A 11 5.67 20.57 2.04
N LEU A 12 4.58 20.34 1.33
CA LEU A 12 4.31 20.89 0.01
C LEU A 12 3.34 22.06 0.16
N HIS A 13 3.35 22.97 -0.79
CA HIS A 13 2.46 24.14 -0.79
C HIS A 13 1.77 24.28 -2.14
N ASP A 14 0.49 24.56 -2.10
CA ASP A 14 -0.29 24.98 -3.26
C ASP A 14 -1.09 26.26 -2.92
N GLU A 15 -2.01 26.67 -3.79
CA GLU A 15 -2.86 27.85 -3.61
C GLU A 15 -3.80 27.80 -2.40
N HIS A 16 -4.01 26.58 -1.84
CA HIS A 16 -4.86 26.33 -0.67
C HIS A 16 -4.06 26.17 0.64
N GLY A 17 -2.74 26.36 0.59
CA GLY A 17 -1.87 26.26 1.78
C GLY A 17 -1.05 24.99 1.85
N PRO A 18 -0.60 24.59 3.05
CA PRO A 18 0.30 23.45 3.23
C PRO A 18 -0.40 22.10 3.05
N VAL A 19 0.35 21.15 2.50
CA VAL A 19 0.04 19.73 2.49
C VAL A 19 1.21 19.01 3.17
N ASN A 20 0.97 18.42 4.33
CA ASN A 20 1.96 17.67 5.07
C ASN A 20 1.99 16.23 4.57
N VAL A 21 3.11 15.79 4.05
CA VAL A 21 3.33 14.42 3.60
C VAL A 21 4.23 13.71 4.60
N TYR A 22 3.66 12.79 5.36
CA TYR A 22 4.36 11.99 6.35
C TYR A 22 4.84 10.69 5.72
N LEU A 23 6.10 10.34 5.98
CA LEU A 23 6.76 9.14 5.45
C LEU A 23 7.07 8.20 6.61
N LEU A 24 6.32 7.11 6.69
CA LEU A 24 6.49 6.08 7.72
C LEU A 24 6.91 4.76 7.05
N PRO A 25 8.22 4.42 7.08
CA PRO A 25 8.68 3.14 6.56
C PRO A 25 8.18 1.99 7.44
N PHE A 26 8.06 0.81 6.85
CA PHE A 26 7.82 -0.42 7.62
C PHE A 26 8.89 -0.58 8.70
N ALA A 27 8.46 -0.94 9.89
CA ALA A 27 9.31 -1.38 10.98
C ALA A 27 8.66 -2.56 11.71
N ASP A 28 9.47 -3.57 12.04
CA ASP A 28 9.04 -4.65 12.92
C ASP A 28 8.68 -4.09 14.29
N TYR A 29 7.64 -4.65 14.93
CA TYR A 29 7.17 -4.19 16.24
C TYR A 29 8.27 -4.26 17.31
N ALA A 30 9.22 -5.20 17.20
CA ALA A 30 10.34 -5.29 18.13
C ALA A 30 11.28 -4.07 18.04
N VAL A 31 11.47 -3.53 16.83
CA VAL A 31 12.27 -2.32 16.60
C VAL A 31 11.56 -1.10 17.20
N VAL A 32 10.24 -1.00 17.03
CA VAL A 32 9.44 0.08 17.62
C VAL A 32 9.43 -0.01 19.13
N ARG A 33 9.23 -1.22 19.68
CA ARG A 33 9.29 -1.50 21.13
C ARG A 33 10.61 -1.03 21.73
N GLU A 34 11.74 -1.43 21.14
CA GLU A 34 13.07 -1.04 21.60
C GLU A 34 13.24 0.49 21.55
N ALA A 35 12.87 1.10 20.43
CA ALA A 35 12.99 2.53 20.25
C ALA A 35 12.16 3.31 21.30
N HIS A 36 10.91 2.90 21.56
CA HIS A 36 10.04 3.57 22.53
C HIS A 36 10.28 3.14 23.99
N GLN A 37 11.08 2.09 24.21
CA GLN A 37 11.29 1.48 25.54
C GLN A 37 9.96 1.07 26.18
N ASP A 38 9.06 0.50 25.37
CA ASP A 38 7.70 0.13 25.77
C ASP A 38 7.46 -1.36 25.52
N GLU A 39 7.59 -2.16 26.58
CA GLU A 39 7.42 -3.62 26.54
C GLU A 39 5.98 -4.08 26.27
N THR A 40 5.01 -3.16 26.24
CA THR A 40 3.62 -3.47 25.90
C THR A 40 3.41 -3.64 24.39
N ILE A 41 4.32 -3.16 23.56
CA ILE A 41 4.27 -3.29 22.09
C ILE A 41 4.62 -4.72 21.70
N LYS A 42 3.62 -5.51 21.28
CA LYS A 42 3.74 -6.94 20.94
C LYS A 42 3.20 -7.30 19.56
N SER A 43 2.69 -6.30 18.81
CA SER A 43 2.11 -6.48 17.49
C SER A 43 2.41 -5.28 16.59
N LEU A 44 2.26 -5.47 15.26
CA LEU A 44 2.36 -4.35 14.30
C LEU A 44 1.25 -3.31 14.53
N ASP A 45 0.08 -3.73 15.00
CA ASP A 45 -1.03 -2.82 15.32
C ASP A 45 -0.65 -1.86 16.46
N GLU A 46 -0.13 -2.40 17.56
CA GLU A 46 0.34 -1.58 18.70
C GLU A 46 1.52 -0.68 18.31
N ALA A 47 2.45 -1.21 17.51
CA ALA A 47 3.58 -0.44 17.01
C ALA A 47 3.13 0.74 16.13
N MET A 48 2.16 0.53 15.24
CA MET A 48 1.57 1.59 14.43
C MET A 48 0.88 2.62 15.30
N ARG A 49 0.01 2.20 16.22
CA ARG A 49 -0.68 3.08 17.14
C ARG A 49 0.28 3.98 17.91
N VAL A 50 1.28 3.39 18.59
CA VAL A 50 2.26 4.13 19.39
C VAL A 50 3.07 5.12 18.53
N THR A 51 3.46 4.69 17.32
CA THR A 51 4.18 5.58 16.40
C THR A 51 3.33 6.78 16.00
N LEU A 52 2.06 6.58 15.63
CA LEU A 52 1.18 7.68 15.22
C LEU A 52 0.81 8.60 16.39
N GLU A 53 0.54 8.05 17.58
CA GLU A 53 0.26 8.84 18.80
C GLU A 53 1.47 9.70 19.24
N SER A 54 2.68 9.20 19.01
CA SER A 54 3.93 9.93 19.31
C SER A 54 4.24 11.04 18.30
N ASN A 55 3.50 11.10 17.19
CA ASN A 55 3.69 12.06 16.11
C ASN A 55 2.39 12.81 15.82
N PRO A 56 1.92 13.68 16.71
CA PRO A 56 0.67 14.41 16.53
C PRO A 56 0.71 15.28 15.27
N ILE A 57 -0.39 15.27 14.53
CA ILE A 57 -0.55 16.04 13.29
C ILE A 57 -1.42 17.27 13.55
N ASN A 58 -1.21 18.34 12.76
CA ASN A 58 -2.10 19.50 12.76
C ASN A 58 -3.32 19.20 11.88
N LYS A 59 -4.48 18.97 12.51
CA LYS A 59 -5.74 18.63 11.82
C LYS A 59 -6.36 19.80 11.05
N GLU A 60 -5.89 21.02 11.25
CA GLU A 60 -6.33 22.19 10.47
C GLU A 60 -5.61 22.29 9.12
N GLU A 61 -4.63 21.44 8.87
CA GLU A 61 -3.89 21.36 7.64
C GLU A 61 -4.18 20.02 6.94
N ARG A 62 -3.90 19.95 5.63
CA ARG A 62 -4.03 18.71 4.87
C ARG A 62 -2.88 17.77 5.18
N ASN A 63 -3.20 16.52 5.54
CA ASN A 63 -2.25 15.52 6.01
C ASN A 63 -2.35 14.23 5.22
N VAL A 64 -1.27 13.85 4.56
CA VAL A 64 -1.14 12.63 3.78
C VAL A 64 -0.10 11.73 4.43
N LEU A 65 -0.42 10.45 4.62
CA LEU A 65 0.52 9.44 5.11
C LEU A 65 0.91 8.48 3.98
N LEU A 66 2.22 8.24 3.84
CA LEU A 66 2.75 7.14 3.03
C LEU A 66 3.34 6.09 3.97
N THR A 67 2.82 4.86 3.92
CA THR A 67 3.32 3.78 4.77
C THR A 67 3.25 2.42 4.06
N HIS A 68 3.89 1.41 4.65
CA HIS A 68 3.91 0.04 4.16
C HIS A 68 3.43 -0.89 5.28
N ALA A 69 2.21 -1.40 5.17
CA ALA A 69 1.58 -2.23 6.20
C ALA A 69 0.47 -3.10 5.59
N PHE A 70 0.13 -4.20 6.27
CA PHE A 70 -1.09 -4.96 6.00
C PHE A 70 -2.22 -4.38 6.86
N VAL A 71 -3.13 -3.64 6.21
CA VAL A 71 -4.18 -2.86 6.90
C VAL A 71 -5.54 -3.50 6.68
N VAL A 72 -6.30 -3.67 7.77
CA VAL A 72 -7.64 -4.26 7.77
C VAL A 72 -8.66 -3.22 8.24
N GLY A 73 -9.77 -3.08 7.50
CA GLY A 73 -10.81 -2.10 7.80
C GLY A 73 -12.22 -2.60 7.46
N GLY A 74 -12.68 -3.65 8.12
CA GLY A 74 -13.97 -4.31 7.91
C GLY A 74 -13.79 -5.63 7.17
N GLU A 75 -13.70 -5.63 5.84
CA GLU A 75 -13.39 -6.81 5.05
C GLU A 75 -11.87 -7.01 4.94
N ASP A 76 -11.43 -8.26 4.88
CA ASP A 76 -10.03 -8.57 4.65
C ASP A 76 -9.63 -8.16 3.23
N PRO A 77 -8.49 -7.47 3.05
CA PRO A 77 -8.02 -7.10 1.74
C PRO A 77 -7.59 -8.34 0.94
N GLN A 78 -7.66 -8.23 -0.40
CA GLN A 78 -7.25 -9.31 -1.28
C GLN A 78 -5.74 -9.32 -1.45
N GLU A 79 -5.15 -10.50 -1.19
CA GLU A 79 -3.74 -10.79 -1.36
C GLU A 79 -3.49 -11.56 -2.67
N SER A 80 -2.25 -11.55 -3.16
CA SER A 80 -1.74 -12.42 -4.23
C SER A 80 -0.64 -13.35 -3.68
N ASP A 81 -0.27 -14.36 -4.46
CA ASP A 81 0.77 -15.33 -4.05
C ASP A 81 2.18 -14.72 -3.99
N SER A 82 2.34 -13.51 -4.50
CA SER A 82 3.64 -12.83 -4.55
C SER A 82 3.93 -11.91 -3.37
N GLU A 83 2.92 -11.60 -2.54
CA GLU A 83 3.14 -10.82 -1.31
C GLU A 83 3.85 -11.67 -0.24
N LYS A 84 4.82 -11.06 0.42
CA LYS A 84 5.51 -11.68 1.55
C LYS A 84 4.89 -11.25 2.87
N LYS A 85 4.69 -12.20 3.77
CA LYS A 85 4.27 -11.88 5.14
C LYS A 85 5.25 -10.93 5.81
N LEU A 86 4.73 -9.91 6.47
CA LEU A 86 5.52 -8.89 7.15
C LEU A 86 6.11 -9.41 8.47
N VAL A 87 5.45 -10.40 9.09
CA VAL A 87 5.86 -10.99 10.37
C VAL A 87 5.73 -12.51 10.32
N VAL A 88 6.73 -13.21 10.81
CA VAL A 88 6.72 -14.68 10.93
C VAL A 88 6.06 -15.06 12.26
N GLY A 89 4.92 -15.77 12.18
CA GLY A 89 4.24 -16.35 13.35
C GLY A 89 3.47 -15.37 14.24
N GLY A 90 3.29 -14.12 13.81
CA GLY A 90 2.55 -13.08 14.50
C GLY A 90 1.32 -12.58 13.74
N LYS A 91 0.53 -11.72 14.41
CA LYS A 91 -0.57 -10.98 13.78
C LYS A 91 0.02 -9.77 13.06
N GLU A 92 -0.04 -9.77 11.74
CA GLU A 92 0.56 -8.70 10.91
C GLU A 92 -0.41 -7.57 10.54
N SER A 93 -1.70 -7.75 10.85
CA SER A 93 -2.72 -6.75 10.51
C SER A 93 -2.67 -5.53 11.40
N VAL A 94 -2.83 -4.37 10.77
CA VAL A 94 -2.94 -3.05 11.40
C VAL A 94 -4.36 -2.53 11.17
N SER A 95 -5.01 -1.99 12.21
CA SER A 95 -6.36 -1.44 12.09
C SER A 95 -6.38 -0.15 11.28
N ALA A 96 -7.33 -0.07 10.34
CA ALA A 96 -7.57 1.15 9.55
C ALA A 96 -7.97 2.35 10.42
N THR A 97 -8.48 2.13 11.64
CA THR A 97 -8.91 3.19 12.56
C THR A 97 -7.76 4.09 13.02
N HIS A 98 -6.52 3.57 13.04
CA HIS A 98 -5.35 4.39 13.39
C HIS A 98 -5.09 5.53 12.38
N PHE A 99 -5.62 5.40 11.17
CA PHE A 99 -5.38 6.34 10.07
C PHE A 99 -6.49 7.39 9.89
N GLU A 100 -7.56 7.34 10.68
CA GLU A 100 -8.68 8.30 10.61
C GLU A 100 -8.27 9.79 10.64
N PRO A 101 -7.21 10.19 11.38
CA PRO A 101 -6.78 11.59 11.40
C PRO A 101 -6.21 12.13 10.09
N PHE A 102 -5.84 11.27 9.15
CA PHE A 102 -5.27 11.69 7.86
C PHE A 102 -6.35 11.90 6.81
N ASP A 103 -6.11 12.86 5.90
CA ASP A 103 -6.98 13.11 4.75
C ASP A 103 -6.82 12.05 3.67
N TYR A 104 -5.59 11.52 3.52
CA TYR A 104 -5.31 10.39 2.63
C TYR A 104 -4.15 9.53 3.17
N VAL A 105 -4.27 8.21 2.98
CA VAL A 105 -3.24 7.23 3.33
C VAL A 105 -2.91 6.38 2.11
N ALA A 106 -1.70 6.56 1.60
CA ALA A 106 -1.13 5.76 0.53
C ALA A 106 -0.40 4.54 1.11
N LEU A 107 -0.95 3.35 0.87
CA LEU A 107 -0.42 2.08 1.34
C LEU A 107 0.41 1.39 0.27
N GLY A 108 1.58 0.88 0.68
CA GLY A 108 2.31 -0.18 -0.01
C GLY A 108 2.09 -1.52 0.68
N HIS A 109 2.56 -2.59 0.10
CA HIS A 109 2.53 -4.00 0.47
C HIS A 109 1.70 -4.83 -0.51
N LEU A 110 0.39 -4.62 -0.61
CA LEU A 110 -0.47 -5.43 -1.48
C LEU A 110 -0.34 -5.01 -2.95
N HIS A 111 -0.29 -6.01 -3.83
CA HIS A 111 -0.08 -5.84 -5.26
C HIS A 111 -1.35 -5.49 -6.03
N ARG A 112 -2.52 -5.70 -5.43
CA ARG A 112 -3.80 -5.27 -5.99
C ARG A 112 -4.11 -3.84 -5.54
N THR A 113 -4.48 -2.98 -6.51
CA THR A 113 -5.05 -1.67 -6.21
C THR A 113 -6.41 -1.85 -5.55
N GLN A 114 -6.56 -1.42 -4.30
CA GLN A 114 -7.80 -1.58 -3.53
C GLN A 114 -7.88 -0.57 -2.39
N LYS A 115 -9.10 -0.28 -1.95
CA LYS A 115 -9.37 0.53 -0.77
C LYS A 115 -9.53 -0.33 0.48
N VAL A 116 -9.30 0.26 1.64
CA VAL A 116 -9.51 -0.37 2.95
C VAL A 116 -10.54 0.44 3.73
N GLY A 117 -11.76 -0.07 3.81
CA GLY A 117 -12.88 0.59 4.46
C GLY A 117 -13.38 1.83 3.71
N SER A 118 -12.53 2.82 3.45
CA SER A 118 -12.89 4.07 2.78
C SER A 118 -11.94 4.42 1.63
N ASP A 119 -12.32 5.38 0.80
CA ASP A 119 -11.46 5.86 -0.29
C ASP A 119 -10.24 6.64 0.20
N LYS A 120 -10.22 7.05 1.47
CA LYS A 120 -9.07 7.72 2.10
C LYS A 120 -7.88 6.79 2.34
N ILE A 121 -8.08 5.48 2.44
CA ILE A 121 -7.03 4.51 2.75
C ILE A 121 -6.95 3.51 1.60
N ARG A 122 -5.85 3.54 0.85
CA ARG A 122 -5.74 2.75 -0.39
C ARG A 122 -4.36 2.16 -0.60
N TYR A 123 -4.36 0.93 -1.09
CA TYR A 123 -3.19 0.32 -1.73
C TYR A 123 -3.09 0.82 -3.16
N SER A 124 -1.93 1.32 -3.55
CA SER A 124 -1.65 1.69 -4.95
C SER A 124 -1.48 0.47 -5.85
N GLY A 125 -1.17 -0.67 -5.27
CA GLY A 125 -0.83 -1.88 -6.01
C GLY A 125 0.60 -1.86 -6.55
N SER A 126 0.95 -2.92 -7.27
CA SER A 126 2.22 -3.01 -8.00
C SER A 126 2.06 -2.55 -9.46
N LEU A 127 3.13 -2.04 -10.06
CA LEU A 127 3.13 -1.56 -11.44
C LEU A 127 2.99 -2.67 -12.47
N LEU A 128 3.49 -3.87 -12.14
CA LEU A 128 3.46 -5.06 -12.99
C LEU A 128 2.84 -6.24 -12.22
N LYS A 129 2.48 -7.31 -12.94
CA LYS A 129 2.08 -8.59 -12.36
C LYS A 129 3.32 -9.39 -11.98
N TYR A 130 3.37 -9.88 -10.75
CA TYR A 130 4.52 -10.65 -10.20
C TYR A 130 4.19 -12.12 -9.94
N SER A 131 2.92 -12.51 -10.08
CA SER A 131 2.48 -13.91 -9.99
C SER A 131 1.30 -14.17 -10.92
N PHE A 132 1.04 -15.45 -11.23
CA PHE A 132 -0.12 -15.84 -12.04
C PHE A 132 -1.45 -15.56 -11.33
N SER A 133 -1.49 -15.50 -10.01
CA SER A 133 -2.68 -15.08 -9.27
C SER A 133 -3.10 -13.64 -9.57
N GLU A 134 -2.22 -12.84 -10.16
CA GLU A 134 -2.47 -11.46 -10.55
C GLU A 134 -2.88 -11.31 -12.02
N GLU A 135 -3.00 -12.40 -12.80
CA GLU A 135 -3.23 -12.34 -14.26
C GLU A 135 -4.45 -11.50 -14.63
N ASN A 136 -5.49 -11.49 -13.80
CA ASN A 136 -6.72 -10.73 -13.99
C ASN A 136 -6.71 -9.33 -13.36
N TYR A 137 -5.58 -8.89 -12.77
CA TYR A 137 -5.49 -7.58 -12.15
C TYR A 137 -5.17 -6.50 -13.20
N GLN A 138 -6.03 -5.50 -13.32
CA GLN A 138 -5.68 -4.28 -14.05
C GLN A 138 -4.72 -3.45 -13.19
N LYS A 139 -3.47 -3.34 -13.63
CA LYS A 139 -2.48 -2.48 -12.98
C LYS A 139 -2.74 -1.02 -13.30
N SER A 140 -2.51 -0.15 -12.32
CA SER A 140 -2.82 1.29 -12.44
C SER A 140 -1.91 2.14 -11.56
N VAL A 141 -1.89 3.43 -11.85
CA VAL A 141 -1.43 4.46 -10.93
C VAL A 141 -2.67 5.08 -10.28
N THR A 142 -2.63 5.25 -8.96
CA THR A 142 -3.68 5.94 -8.23
C THR A 142 -3.39 7.44 -8.23
N LYS A 143 -4.21 8.22 -8.94
CA LYS A 143 -4.18 9.68 -8.91
C LYS A 143 -5.13 10.17 -7.84
N ILE A 144 -4.65 11.05 -6.97
CA ILE A 144 -5.42 11.65 -5.89
C ILE A 144 -5.45 13.16 -6.09
N ASP A 145 -6.64 13.72 -6.08
CA ASP A 145 -6.86 15.16 -5.99
C ASP A 145 -7.45 15.48 -4.60
N LEU A 146 -6.74 16.28 -3.81
CA LEU A 146 -7.12 16.68 -2.46
C LEU A 146 -7.37 18.19 -2.45
N SER A 147 -8.64 18.58 -2.34
CA SER A 147 -9.05 19.99 -2.36
C SER A 147 -8.55 20.76 -1.12
N GLY A 148 -8.64 22.09 -1.17
CA GLY A 148 -8.34 22.96 -0.03
C GLY A 148 -9.24 22.72 1.19
N THR A 149 -10.41 22.13 1.00
CA THR A 149 -11.37 21.75 2.08
C THR A 149 -11.21 20.32 2.56
N GLY A 150 -10.20 19.58 2.06
CA GLY A 150 -9.98 18.17 2.42
C GLY A 150 -10.90 17.19 1.67
N GLU A 151 -11.64 17.65 0.66
CA GLU A 151 -12.41 16.75 -0.21
C GLU A 151 -11.46 15.96 -1.10
N LEU A 152 -11.66 14.63 -1.12
CA LEU A 152 -10.81 13.68 -1.82
C LEU A 152 -11.51 13.14 -3.07
N THR A 153 -10.82 13.21 -4.21
CA THR A 153 -11.19 12.43 -5.40
C THR A 153 -10.07 11.48 -5.78
N CYS A 154 -10.45 10.28 -6.23
CA CYS A 154 -9.52 9.21 -6.59
C CYS A 154 -9.81 8.72 -8.01
N GLU A 155 -8.80 8.72 -8.85
CA GLU A 155 -8.84 8.19 -10.22
C GLU A 155 -7.78 7.11 -10.39
N LEU A 156 -8.16 5.97 -10.96
CA LEU A 156 -7.22 4.91 -11.32
C LEU A 156 -6.84 5.06 -12.80
N LEU A 157 -5.59 5.40 -13.05
CA LEU A 157 -5.02 5.51 -14.38
C LEU A 157 -4.45 4.15 -14.80
N PRO A 158 -5.07 3.42 -15.75
CA PRO A 158 -4.63 2.09 -16.11
C PRO A 158 -3.24 2.10 -16.76
N LEU A 159 -2.45 1.11 -16.42
CA LEU A 159 -1.14 0.87 -17.03
C LEU A 159 -1.24 -0.23 -18.06
N THR A 160 -0.60 -0.02 -19.22
CA THR A 160 -0.42 -1.05 -20.25
C THR A 160 1.04 -1.48 -20.23
N PRO A 161 1.37 -2.69 -19.74
CA PRO A 161 2.73 -3.17 -19.73
C PRO A 161 3.21 -3.49 -21.14
N ARG A 162 4.51 -3.37 -21.42
CA ARG A 162 5.10 -3.80 -22.69
C ARG A 162 4.94 -5.31 -22.91
N ARG A 163 4.97 -6.09 -21.81
CA ARG A 163 4.70 -7.53 -21.79
C ARG A 163 3.79 -7.81 -20.61
N ASP A 164 2.79 -8.64 -20.82
CA ASP A 164 1.83 -8.99 -19.78
C ASP A 164 1.96 -10.47 -19.38
N LEU A 165 1.48 -10.79 -18.18
CA LEU A 165 1.42 -12.15 -17.65
C LEU A 165 0.01 -12.70 -17.89
N ARG A 166 -0.09 -13.87 -18.54
CA ARG A 166 -1.35 -14.55 -18.77
C ARG A 166 -1.16 -16.07 -18.76
N THR A 167 -2.18 -16.80 -18.40
CA THR A 167 -2.23 -18.25 -18.51
C THR A 167 -2.80 -18.64 -19.87
N LEU A 168 -2.13 -19.54 -20.59
CA LEU A 168 -2.60 -20.14 -21.82
C LEU A 168 -2.89 -21.62 -21.57
N THR A 169 -4.02 -22.12 -22.04
CA THR A 169 -4.42 -23.53 -21.92
C THR A 169 -4.69 -24.11 -23.30
N GLY A 170 -4.08 -25.25 -23.62
CA GLY A 170 -4.25 -25.92 -24.93
C GLY A 170 -3.26 -27.06 -25.14
N GLN A 171 -3.28 -27.65 -26.34
CA GLN A 171 -2.23 -28.59 -26.72
C GLN A 171 -0.92 -27.83 -27.00
N LEU A 172 0.21 -28.40 -26.59
CA LEU A 172 1.51 -27.73 -26.69
C LEU A 172 1.84 -27.22 -28.09
N ASP A 173 1.61 -28.07 -29.12
CA ASP A 173 1.88 -27.70 -30.49
C ASP A 173 1.02 -26.53 -30.97
N ASP A 174 -0.25 -26.47 -30.54
CA ASP A 174 -1.16 -25.37 -30.86
C ASP A 174 -0.69 -24.06 -30.19
N LEU A 175 -0.26 -24.15 -28.92
CA LEU A 175 0.23 -22.99 -28.15
C LEU A 175 1.53 -22.42 -28.74
N LEU A 176 2.46 -23.29 -29.18
CA LEU A 176 3.73 -22.87 -29.79
C LEU A 176 3.55 -22.23 -31.18
N ASN A 177 2.50 -22.59 -31.92
CA ASN A 177 2.23 -22.08 -33.26
C ASN A 177 1.23 -20.91 -33.27
N GLN A 178 0.75 -20.42 -32.16
CA GLN A 178 -0.19 -19.27 -32.11
C GLN A 178 0.47 -17.97 -32.58
N PRO A 179 -0.18 -17.21 -33.49
CA PRO A 179 0.27 -15.88 -33.86
C PRO A 179 0.27 -14.96 -32.60
N GLY A 180 1.40 -14.32 -32.30
CA GLY A 180 1.56 -13.49 -31.10
C GLY A 180 2.30 -14.19 -29.95
N SER A 181 2.81 -15.41 -30.16
CA SER A 181 3.69 -16.10 -29.20
C SER A 181 5.04 -15.39 -28.96
N GLU A 182 5.40 -14.45 -29.82
CA GLU A 182 6.65 -13.67 -29.69
C GLU A 182 6.80 -12.91 -28.36
N ASP A 183 5.68 -12.64 -27.68
CA ASP A 183 5.65 -11.95 -26.39
C ASP A 183 5.53 -12.91 -25.19
N CYS A 184 5.43 -14.22 -25.41
CA CYS A 184 5.28 -15.21 -24.35
C CYS A 184 6.61 -15.90 -24.05
N HIS A 185 7.13 -15.72 -22.84
CA HIS A 185 8.14 -16.65 -22.30
C HIS A 185 7.40 -17.82 -21.65
N LEU A 186 7.43 -18.99 -22.29
CA LEU A 186 6.96 -20.22 -21.69
C LEU A 186 8.03 -20.71 -20.72
N ASN A 187 7.76 -20.63 -19.42
CA ASN A 187 8.53 -21.35 -18.42
C ASN A 187 7.80 -22.69 -18.21
N GLY A 188 8.41 -23.77 -18.71
CA GLY A 188 8.00 -25.14 -18.45
C GLY A 188 8.48 -25.62 -17.08
#